data_be6830cabd369ec0664bdd12955a9088
#
_entry.id   be6830cabd369ec0664bdd12955a9088
#
_cell.length_a   1.000
_cell.length_b   1.000
_cell.length_c   1.000
_cell.angle_alpha   90.00
_cell.angle_beta   90.00
_cell.angle_gamma   90.00
#
_symmetry.space_group_name_H-M   'P 1'
#
loop_
_entity.id
_entity.type
_entity.pdbx_description
1 polymer ?
#
loop_
_entity_poly.entity_id
_entity_poly.type
_entity_poly.pdbx_seq_one_letter_code
_entity_poly.pdbx_strand_id
1 'polypeptide(L)'
;QLDHDKTYEATVRFGLRTDTGDITGTPLQTADAAVTAAQLQAVLPQFLGEQQQLPPMYSAVKINGQPLYKAARKGQTVERTPRPITVYGLELLGSPAPNDFVLRAACSKGTYIRVLAEDIGTALGVPATLAALRRTKAGVFDLADCHTLPDILAAAESGALAENGWILPIETVFAPLPALQVND
;
A
#
# COMPACT_ATOMS: atom_id res chain seq x y z
N GLN A 1 -9.85 -6.02 -9.73
CA GLN A 1 -8.67 -5.52 -8.99
C GLN A 1 -8.91 -5.30 -7.50
N LEU A 2 -10.16 -5.14 -7.05
CA LEU A 2 -10.47 -4.88 -5.64
C LEU A 2 -10.16 -6.08 -4.74
N ASP A 3 -10.26 -7.29 -5.26
CA ASP A 3 -10.14 -8.53 -4.51
C ASP A 3 -8.75 -9.21 -4.61
N HIS A 4 -7.80 -8.60 -5.29
CA HIS A 4 -6.47 -9.17 -5.46
C HIS A 4 -5.48 -8.68 -4.40
N ASP A 5 -4.51 -9.51 -4.08
CA ASP A 5 -3.35 -9.16 -3.28
C ASP A 5 -2.48 -8.13 -3.98
N LYS A 6 -1.72 -7.38 -3.23
CA LYS A 6 -0.88 -6.29 -3.71
C LYS A 6 0.52 -6.39 -3.11
N THR A 7 1.49 -5.94 -3.89
CA THR A 7 2.84 -5.70 -3.38
C THR A 7 3.19 -4.23 -3.52
N TYR A 8 3.82 -3.70 -2.50
CA TYR A 8 4.22 -2.30 -2.42
C TYR A 8 5.70 -2.19 -2.06
N GLU A 9 6.34 -1.14 -2.57
CA GLU A 9 7.55 -0.58 -2.01
C GLU A 9 7.18 0.70 -1.28
N ALA A 10 7.49 0.73 0.01
CA ALA A 10 7.07 1.77 0.94
C ALA A 10 8.30 2.37 1.62
N THR A 11 8.53 3.67 1.49
CA THR A 11 9.52 4.36 2.31
C THR A 11 8.87 4.81 3.60
N VAL A 12 9.33 4.25 4.70
CA VAL A 12 8.90 4.63 6.06
C VAL A 12 9.92 5.58 6.65
N ARG A 13 9.47 6.73 7.13
CA ARG A 13 10.27 7.69 7.88
C ARG A 13 9.99 7.57 9.36
N PHE A 14 11.02 7.29 10.14
CA PHE A 14 10.96 7.28 11.60
C PHE A 14 11.34 8.66 12.16
N GLY A 15 10.81 8.98 13.35
CA GLY A 15 10.98 10.28 14.00
C GLY A 15 9.91 11.31 13.67
N LEU A 16 8.92 10.98 12.84
CA LEU A 16 7.81 11.87 12.47
C LEU A 16 6.50 11.08 12.43
N ARG A 17 5.43 11.64 12.99
CA ARG A 17 4.05 11.20 12.80
C ARG A 17 3.20 12.35 12.30
N THR A 18 2.30 12.09 11.35
CA THR A 18 1.39 13.07 10.78
C THR A 18 -0.06 12.67 11.02
N ASP A 19 -0.98 13.60 10.83
CA ASP A 19 -2.43 13.39 10.96
C ASP A 19 -3.01 12.41 9.93
N THR A 20 -2.36 12.28 8.77
CA THR A 20 -2.77 11.39 7.68
C THR A 20 -2.01 10.07 7.64
N GLY A 21 -0.92 9.93 8.42
CA GLY A 21 0.05 8.84 8.30
C GLY A 21 0.92 8.91 7.03
N ASP A 22 0.85 10.03 6.29
CA ASP A 22 1.60 10.31 5.07
C ASP A 22 2.44 11.58 5.25
N ILE A 23 3.60 11.66 4.61
CA ILE A 23 4.53 12.77 4.75
C ILE A 23 3.93 14.13 4.35
N THR A 24 2.89 14.13 3.54
CA THR A 24 2.15 15.33 3.12
C THR A 24 1.15 15.83 4.16
N GLY A 25 0.93 15.07 5.23
CA GLY A 25 0.06 15.46 6.34
C GLY A 25 0.69 16.48 7.28
N THR A 26 -0.12 16.99 8.21
CA THR A 26 0.35 17.91 9.25
C THR A 26 1.11 17.15 10.33
N PRO A 27 2.34 17.57 10.70
CA PRO A 27 3.08 16.95 11.77
C PRO A 27 2.31 16.99 13.11
N LEU A 28 2.17 15.85 13.76
CA LEU A 28 1.56 15.71 15.10
C LEU A 28 2.60 15.41 16.18
N GLN A 29 3.66 14.71 15.80
CA GLN A 29 4.71 14.31 16.74
C GLN A 29 6.03 14.20 16.00
N THR A 30 7.09 14.71 16.63
CA THR A 30 8.47 14.54 16.20
C THR A 30 9.30 13.99 17.34
N ALA A 31 10.31 13.20 17.03
CA ALA A 31 11.28 12.68 17.99
C ALA A 31 12.64 12.49 17.31
N ASP A 32 13.71 12.67 18.06
CA ASP A 32 15.01 12.21 17.60
C ASP A 32 15.00 10.70 17.56
N ALA A 33 14.99 10.15 16.36
CA ALA A 33 15.01 8.73 16.12
C ALA A 33 16.39 8.31 15.61
N ALA A 34 16.91 7.21 16.15
CA ALA A 34 18.12 6.56 15.67
C ALA A 34 17.82 5.10 15.40
N VAL A 35 16.87 4.85 14.48
CA VAL A 35 16.47 3.49 14.09
C VAL A 35 17.57 2.88 13.24
N THR A 36 18.01 1.68 13.61
CA THR A 36 18.97 0.90 12.82
C THR A 36 18.27 -0.16 11.98
N ALA A 37 18.90 -0.58 10.89
CA ALA A 37 18.40 -1.68 10.07
C ALA A 37 18.20 -2.98 10.87
N ALA A 38 19.10 -3.25 11.82
CA ALA A 38 19.01 -4.44 12.68
C ALA A 38 17.78 -4.40 13.61
N GLN A 39 17.49 -3.24 14.21
CA GLN A 39 16.28 -3.07 15.04
C GLN A 39 15.01 -3.24 14.21
N LEU A 40 15.01 -2.63 13.01
CA LEU A 40 13.88 -2.75 12.10
C LEU A 40 13.67 -4.20 11.68
N GLN A 41 14.71 -4.89 11.20
CA GLN A 41 14.63 -6.31 10.82
C GLN A 41 14.14 -7.21 11.96
N ALA A 42 14.51 -6.93 13.19
CA ALA A 42 14.08 -7.71 14.36
C ALA A 42 12.58 -7.56 14.65
N VAL A 43 11.96 -6.43 14.33
CA VAL A 43 10.54 -6.18 14.60
C VAL A 43 9.62 -6.62 13.46
N LEU A 44 10.09 -6.62 12.20
CA LEU A 44 9.25 -6.94 11.03
C LEU A 44 8.50 -8.28 11.11
N PRO A 45 9.06 -9.37 11.68
CA PRO A 45 8.35 -10.65 11.78
C PRO A 45 7.04 -10.58 12.59
N GLN A 46 6.89 -9.60 13.50
CA GLN A 46 5.68 -9.43 14.31
C GLN A 46 4.47 -8.99 13.47
N PHE A 47 4.70 -8.46 12.28
CA PHE A 47 3.68 -7.95 11.37
C PHE A 47 3.33 -8.92 10.24
N LEU A 48 3.87 -10.14 10.26
CA LEU A 48 3.54 -11.17 9.27
C LEU A 48 2.28 -11.94 9.67
N GLY A 49 1.55 -12.42 8.67
CA GLY A 49 0.36 -13.24 8.85
C GLY A 49 -0.92 -12.44 9.01
N GLU A 50 -1.94 -13.07 9.57
CA GLU A 50 -3.27 -12.49 9.79
C GLU A 50 -3.25 -11.55 10.99
N GLN A 51 -3.85 -10.38 10.81
CA GLN A 51 -3.96 -9.36 11.85
C GLN A 51 -5.19 -8.48 11.66
N GLN A 52 -5.54 -7.74 12.71
CA GLN A 52 -6.61 -6.74 12.67
C GLN A 52 -6.02 -5.35 12.49
N GLN A 53 -6.46 -4.64 11.47
CA GLN A 53 -6.02 -3.28 11.20
C GLN A 53 -7.18 -2.30 11.29
N LEU A 54 -7.02 -1.23 12.06
CA LEU A 54 -7.98 -0.14 12.13
C LEU A 54 -7.80 0.77 10.90
N PRO A 55 -8.79 0.89 10.00
CA PRO A 55 -8.66 1.75 8.83
C PRO A 55 -8.39 3.20 9.22
N PRO A 56 -7.51 3.94 8.52
CA PRO A 56 -7.26 5.34 8.85
C PRO A 56 -8.47 6.22 8.53
N MET A 57 -8.60 7.37 9.22
CA MET A 57 -9.67 8.33 8.95
C MET A 57 -9.62 8.85 7.49
N TYR A 58 -8.42 9.05 6.96
CA TYR A 58 -8.22 9.42 5.56
C TYR A 58 -8.28 8.18 4.65
N SER A 59 -9.47 7.57 4.56
CA SER A 59 -9.72 6.39 3.73
C SER A 59 -11.06 6.50 2.98
N ALA A 60 -11.21 5.68 1.94
CA ALA A 60 -12.45 5.52 1.18
C ALA A 60 -13.44 4.54 1.84
N VAL A 61 -13.13 4.01 3.01
CA VAL A 61 -14.05 3.17 3.78
C VAL A 61 -15.32 3.96 4.07
N LYS A 62 -16.47 3.36 3.79
CA LYS A 62 -17.77 3.97 4.05
C LYS A 62 -18.32 3.48 5.39
N ILE A 63 -18.77 4.43 6.22
CA ILE A 63 -19.56 4.19 7.42
C ILE A 63 -20.86 4.98 7.26
N ASN A 64 -22.00 4.33 7.44
CA ASN A 64 -23.32 4.91 7.19
C ASN A 64 -23.45 5.56 5.80
N GLY A 65 -22.87 4.92 4.78
CA GLY A 65 -22.91 5.39 3.39
C GLY A 65 -21.91 6.51 3.05
N GLN A 66 -21.22 7.09 4.03
CA GLN A 66 -20.27 8.19 3.80
C GLN A 66 -18.81 7.74 3.93
N PRO A 67 -17.92 8.11 2.98
CA PRO A 67 -16.49 7.83 3.08
C PRO A 67 -15.87 8.55 4.27
N LEU A 68 -15.00 7.86 5.02
CA LEU A 68 -14.33 8.39 6.21
C LEU A 68 -13.53 9.67 5.93
N TYR A 69 -12.88 9.79 4.76
CA TYR A 69 -12.11 10.98 4.41
C TYR A 69 -12.95 12.26 4.39
N LYS A 70 -14.27 12.18 4.16
CA LYS A 70 -15.16 13.36 4.19
C LYS A 70 -15.35 13.88 5.62
N ALA A 71 -15.42 12.99 6.60
CA ALA A 71 -15.48 13.36 8.02
C ALA A 71 -14.11 13.89 8.49
N ALA A 72 -13.02 13.20 8.10
CA ALA A 72 -11.66 13.62 8.43
C ALA A 72 -11.35 15.06 7.98
N ARG A 73 -11.73 15.42 6.75
CA ARG A 73 -11.57 16.80 6.22
C ARG A 73 -12.36 17.86 6.98
N LYS A 74 -13.38 17.47 7.74
CA LYS A 74 -14.16 18.34 8.62
C LYS A 74 -13.64 18.34 10.06
N GLY A 75 -12.51 17.70 10.34
CA GLY A 75 -11.96 17.54 11.69
C GLY A 75 -12.78 16.60 12.58
N GLN A 76 -13.69 15.80 12.00
CA GLN A 76 -14.55 14.89 12.73
C GLN A 76 -13.89 13.52 12.82
N THR A 77 -13.92 12.92 14.00
CA THR A 77 -13.51 11.52 14.21
C THR A 77 -14.76 10.64 14.20
N VAL A 78 -14.70 9.56 13.45
CA VAL A 78 -15.76 8.53 13.37
C VAL A 78 -15.23 7.25 14.00
N GLU A 79 -16.05 6.57 14.78
CA GLU A 79 -15.71 5.26 15.31
C GLU A 79 -15.51 4.26 14.14
N ARG A 80 -14.41 3.52 14.18
CA ARG A 80 -14.02 2.57 13.14
C ARG A 80 -13.89 1.18 13.73
N THR A 81 -14.26 0.19 12.95
CA THR A 81 -14.10 -1.22 13.33
C THR A 81 -12.82 -1.76 12.68
N PRO A 82 -11.95 -2.45 13.42
CA PRO A 82 -10.83 -3.18 12.86
C PRO A 82 -11.27 -4.16 11.78
N ARG A 83 -10.43 -4.34 10.76
CA ARG A 83 -10.69 -5.24 9.64
C ARG A 83 -9.56 -6.25 9.51
N PRO A 84 -9.89 -7.50 9.19
CA PRO A 84 -8.88 -8.52 8.96
C PRO A 84 -8.06 -8.17 7.72
N ILE A 85 -6.75 -8.27 7.86
CA ILE A 85 -5.77 -8.18 6.78
C ILE A 85 -4.75 -9.31 6.95
N THR A 86 -4.02 -9.59 5.88
CA THR A 86 -2.90 -10.52 5.92
C THR A 86 -1.68 -9.86 5.29
N VAL A 87 -0.55 -9.90 5.98
CA VAL A 87 0.75 -9.52 5.42
C VAL A 87 1.51 -10.81 5.11
N TYR A 88 1.66 -11.10 3.83
CA TYR A 88 2.30 -12.33 3.35
C TYR A 88 3.82 -12.26 3.37
N GLY A 89 4.36 -11.05 3.24
CA GLY A 89 5.79 -10.81 3.24
C GLY A 89 6.10 -9.37 3.58
N LEU A 90 7.18 -9.17 4.34
CA LEU A 90 7.67 -7.86 4.72
C LEU A 90 9.21 -7.92 4.77
N GLU A 91 9.85 -7.15 3.91
CA GLU A 91 11.29 -7.21 3.67
C GLU A 91 11.89 -5.80 3.68
N LEU A 92 13.02 -5.63 4.35
CA LEU A 92 13.82 -4.41 4.28
C LEU A 92 14.69 -4.43 3.02
N LEU A 93 14.47 -3.48 2.11
CA LEU A 93 15.22 -3.35 0.86
C LEU A 93 16.45 -2.43 1.00
N GLY A 94 16.39 -1.43 1.87
CA GLY A 94 17.47 -0.47 2.05
C GLY A 94 17.09 0.75 2.87
N SER A 95 18.04 1.66 3.01
CA SER A 95 17.88 2.94 3.72
C SER A 95 18.48 4.05 2.88
N PRO A 96 17.65 4.84 2.17
CA PRO A 96 18.11 5.91 1.29
C PRO A 96 18.59 7.15 2.04
N ALA A 97 18.17 7.33 3.30
CA ALA A 97 18.57 8.44 4.16
C ALA A 97 18.49 8.00 5.64
N PRO A 98 19.10 8.73 6.57
CA PRO A 98 18.94 8.49 8.00
C PRO A 98 17.45 8.43 8.38
N ASN A 99 17.06 7.39 9.11
CA ASN A 99 15.69 7.11 9.56
C ASN A 99 14.64 6.89 8.43
N ASP A 100 15.06 6.86 7.17
CA ASP A 100 14.21 6.45 6.03
C ASP A 100 14.58 5.04 5.61
N PHE A 101 13.59 4.14 5.61
CA PHE A 101 13.79 2.74 5.24
C PHE A 101 12.78 2.32 4.18
N VAL A 102 13.25 1.64 3.15
CA VAL A 102 12.40 1.08 2.09
C VAL A 102 12.03 -0.34 2.44
N LEU A 103 10.75 -0.58 2.58
CA LEU A 103 10.17 -1.90 2.84
C LEU A 103 9.40 -2.38 1.61
N ARG A 104 9.58 -3.66 1.25
CA ARG A 104 8.65 -4.36 0.35
C ARG A 104 7.61 -5.08 1.20
N ALA A 105 6.32 -4.78 0.95
CA ALA A 105 5.20 -5.39 1.64
C ALA A 105 4.28 -6.10 0.65
N ALA A 106 4.11 -7.41 0.78
CA ALA A 106 3.09 -8.20 0.09
C ALA A 106 1.92 -8.43 1.04
N CYS A 107 0.72 -8.03 0.65
CA CYS A 107 -0.43 -8.04 1.56
C CYS A 107 -1.77 -8.24 0.86
N SER A 108 -2.77 -8.64 1.64
CA SER A 108 -4.14 -8.79 1.19
C SER A 108 -4.78 -7.45 0.80
N LYS A 109 -5.89 -7.54 0.07
CA LYS A 109 -6.74 -6.37 -0.20
C LYS A 109 -7.11 -5.64 1.09
N GLY A 110 -7.24 -4.33 0.99
CA GLY A 110 -7.71 -3.49 2.11
C GLY A 110 -6.64 -3.13 3.13
N THR A 111 -5.42 -3.64 3.01
CA THR A 111 -4.29 -3.26 3.86
C THR A 111 -3.87 -1.82 3.62
N TYR A 112 -3.77 -1.04 4.68
CA TYR A 112 -3.27 0.34 4.66
C TYR A 112 -1.81 0.37 5.06
N ILE A 113 -0.94 0.62 4.08
CA ILE A 113 0.52 0.67 4.32
C ILE A 113 0.90 1.83 5.25
N ARG A 114 0.13 2.92 5.27
CA ARG A 114 0.31 4.04 6.24
C ARG A 114 0.14 3.59 7.68
N VAL A 115 -0.89 2.78 7.94
CA VAL A 115 -1.12 2.22 9.28
C VAL A 115 -0.03 1.23 9.65
N LEU A 116 0.38 0.37 8.71
CA LEU A 116 1.49 -0.56 8.93
C LEU A 116 2.79 0.18 9.30
N ALA A 117 3.08 1.30 8.63
CA ALA A 117 4.25 2.12 8.94
C ALA A 117 4.18 2.71 10.36
N GLU A 118 3.01 3.23 10.78
CA GLU A 118 2.79 3.74 12.14
C GLU A 118 2.91 2.63 13.20
N ASP A 119 2.36 1.45 12.91
CA ASP A 119 2.41 0.29 13.82
C ASP A 119 3.84 -0.22 14.02
N ILE A 120 4.65 -0.26 12.95
CA ILE A 120 6.08 -0.59 13.03
C ILE A 120 6.82 0.45 13.88
N GLY A 121 6.55 1.75 13.68
CA GLY A 121 7.10 2.81 14.51
C GLY A 121 6.74 2.65 15.97
N THR A 122 5.49 2.33 16.27
CA THR A 122 5.00 2.05 17.63
C THR A 122 5.75 0.89 18.27
N ALA A 123 5.98 -0.20 17.55
CA ALA A 123 6.72 -1.36 18.04
C ALA A 123 8.21 -1.04 18.30
N LEU A 124 8.78 -0.07 17.59
CA LEU A 124 10.14 0.44 17.82
C LEU A 124 10.19 1.57 18.88
N GLY A 125 9.03 2.02 19.39
CA GLY A 125 8.96 3.11 20.38
C GLY A 125 9.22 4.50 19.78
N VAL A 126 9.11 4.68 18.48
CA VAL A 126 9.33 5.96 17.78
C VAL A 126 8.16 6.30 16.85
N PRO A 127 7.81 7.58 16.67
CA PRO A 127 6.81 7.97 15.70
C PRO A 127 7.28 7.63 14.27
N ALA A 128 6.35 7.23 13.40
CA ALA A 128 6.65 6.92 12.01
C ALA A 128 5.55 7.41 11.08
N THR A 129 5.90 7.66 9.83
CA THR A 129 5.00 8.04 8.74
C THR A 129 5.44 7.42 7.42
N LEU A 130 4.52 7.31 6.49
CA LEU A 130 4.82 6.88 5.12
C LEU A 130 5.38 8.07 4.33
N ALA A 131 6.63 7.98 3.87
CA ALA A 131 7.30 9.03 3.10
C ALA A 131 7.11 8.86 1.58
N ALA A 132 7.04 7.61 1.10
CA ALA A 132 6.75 7.31 -0.30
C ALA A 132 6.08 5.92 -0.41
N LEU A 133 5.26 5.75 -1.44
CA LEU A 133 4.58 4.49 -1.72
C LEU A 133 4.52 4.23 -3.21
N ARG A 134 4.96 3.05 -3.62
CA ARG A 134 4.85 2.54 -4.98
C ARG A 134 4.22 1.15 -4.95
N ARG A 135 3.11 0.96 -5.63
CA ARG A 135 2.55 -0.38 -5.82
C ARG A 135 3.26 -1.04 -6.99
N THR A 136 3.93 -2.17 -6.73
CA THR A 136 4.70 -2.92 -7.72
C THR A 136 3.93 -4.10 -8.30
N LYS A 137 2.89 -4.59 -7.58
CA LYS A 137 2.04 -5.69 -8.06
C LYS A 137 0.59 -5.53 -7.63
N ALA A 138 -0.34 -5.92 -8.49
CA ALA A 138 -1.77 -5.99 -8.19
C ALA A 138 -2.39 -7.20 -8.88
N GLY A 139 -2.62 -8.30 -8.13
CA GLY A 139 -3.06 -9.57 -8.68
C GLY A 139 -2.04 -10.13 -9.67
N VAL A 140 -2.47 -10.37 -10.90
CA VAL A 140 -1.64 -10.88 -11.99
C VAL A 140 -0.77 -9.81 -12.66
N PHE A 141 -1.02 -8.53 -12.38
CA PHE A 141 -0.31 -7.42 -13.04
C PHE A 141 0.92 -7.01 -12.24
N ASP A 142 2.07 -7.03 -12.88
CA ASP A 142 3.33 -6.52 -12.35
C ASP A 142 3.63 -5.13 -12.91
N LEU A 143 4.33 -4.30 -12.15
CA LEU A 143 4.73 -2.96 -12.60
C LEU A 143 5.68 -3.02 -13.80
N ALA A 144 6.48 -4.08 -13.91
CA ALA A 144 7.41 -4.28 -15.02
C ALA A 144 6.69 -4.42 -16.37
N ASP A 145 5.42 -4.86 -16.36
CA ASP A 145 4.58 -5.04 -17.56
C ASP A 145 3.70 -3.80 -17.82
N CYS A 146 3.85 -2.74 -17.02
CA CYS A 146 3.04 -1.53 -17.16
C CYS A 146 3.72 -0.51 -18.06
N HIS A 147 2.90 0.24 -18.79
CA HIS A 147 3.33 1.36 -19.64
C HIS A 147 2.95 2.68 -18.98
N THR A 148 3.75 3.73 -19.25
CA THR A 148 3.43 5.06 -18.72
C THR A 148 2.26 5.68 -19.51
N LEU A 149 1.53 6.59 -18.87
CA LEU A 149 0.44 7.29 -19.57
C LEU A 149 0.92 8.04 -20.82
N PRO A 150 2.07 8.75 -20.83
CA PRO A 150 2.61 9.35 -22.06
C PRO A 150 2.86 8.33 -23.17
N ASP A 151 3.41 7.14 -22.85
CA ASP A 151 3.66 6.09 -23.87
C ASP A 151 2.35 5.57 -24.46
N ILE A 152 1.33 5.37 -23.62
CA ILE A 152 0.00 4.91 -24.05
C ILE A 152 -0.64 5.97 -24.97
N LEU A 153 -0.55 7.25 -24.62
CA LEU A 153 -1.09 8.33 -25.45
C LEU A 153 -0.39 8.42 -26.81
N ALA A 154 0.94 8.35 -26.83
CA ALA A 154 1.71 8.35 -28.08
C ALA A 154 1.37 7.15 -28.96
N ALA A 155 1.22 5.96 -28.39
CA ALA A 155 0.79 4.77 -29.13
C ALA A 155 -0.64 4.89 -29.68
N ALA A 156 -1.55 5.52 -28.92
CA ALA A 156 -2.92 5.77 -29.37
C ALA A 156 -2.96 6.76 -30.54
N GLU A 157 -2.20 7.85 -30.47
CA GLU A 157 -2.10 8.87 -31.53
C GLU A 157 -1.50 8.30 -32.85
N SER A 158 -0.52 7.40 -32.71
CA SER A 158 0.10 6.73 -33.89
C SER A 158 -0.72 5.56 -34.44
N GLY A 159 -1.81 5.14 -33.76
CA GLY A 159 -2.60 3.96 -34.12
C GLY A 159 -1.96 2.62 -33.74
N ALA A 160 -0.78 2.63 -33.11
CA ALA A 160 -0.02 1.42 -32.76
C ALA A 160 -0.49 0.71 -31.46
N LEU A 161 -1.49 1.24 -30.78
CA LEU A 161 -1.92 0.73 -29.46
C LEU A 161 -2.32 -0.76 -29.49
N ALA A 162 -3.01 -1.21 -30.54
CA ALA A 162 -3.40 -2.61 -30.70
C ALA A 162 -2.23 -3.49 -31.17
N GLU A 163 -1.34 -2.94 -32.00
CA GLU A 163 -0.19 -3.67 -32.56
C GLU A 163 0.90 -3.94 -31.53
N ASN A 164 1.05 -3.06 -30.55
CA ASN A 164 2.04 -3.20 -29.47
C ASN A 164 1.71 -4.32 -28.47
N GLY A 165 0.54 -4.96 -28.56
CA GLY A 165 0.12 -5.99 -27.61
C GLY A 165 -0.15 -5.47 -26.19
N TRP A 166 -0.31 -4.14 -26.03
CA TRP A 166 -0.54 -3.51 -24.71
C TRP A 166 -1.99 -3.65 -24.24
N ILE A 167 -2.90 -3.96 -25.16
CA ILE A 167 -4.29 -4.28 -24.85
C ILE A 167 -4.37 -5.78 -24.56
N LEU A 168 -4.48 -6.10 -23.28
CA LEU A 168 -4.59 -7.49 -22.85
C LEU A 168 -6.03 -7.99 -22.99
N PRO A 169 -6.22 -9.29 -23.34
CA PRO A 169 -7.53 -9.92 -23.28
C PRO A 169 -8.15 -9.81 -21.90
N ILE A 170 -9.47 -9.67 -21.84
CA ILE A 170 -10.19 -9.52 -20.56
C ILE A 170 -10.00 -10.75 -19.66
N GLU A 171 -9.82 -11.91 -20.26
CA GLU A 171 -9.58 -13.20 -19.61
C GLU A 171 -8.28 -13.23 -18.81
N THR A 172 -7.31 -12.37 -19.14
CA THR A 172 -6.03 -12.25 -18.40
C THR A 172 -6.27 -12.02 -16.89
N VAL A 173 -7.34 -11.29 -16.54
CA VAL A 173 -7.69 -11.04 -15.14
C VAL A 173 -8.16 -12.31 -14.43
N PHE A 174 -8.70 -13.28 -15.17
CA PHE A 174 -9.26 -14.53 -14.67
C PHE A 174 -8.31 -15.71 -14.81
N ALA A 175 -7.11 -15.53 -15.38
CA ALA A 175 -6.14 -16.60 -15.61
C ALA A 175 -5.86 -17.50 -14.39
N PRO A 176 -5.89 -17.00 -13.12
CA PRO A 176 -5.73 -17.85 -11.94
C PRO A 176 -6.96 -18.69 -11.58
N LEU A 177 -8.12 -18.44 -12.20
CA LEU A 177 -9.34 -19.18 -11.89
C LEU A 177 -9.47 -20.45 -12.74
N PRO A 178 -10.07 -21.52 -12.18
CA PRO A 178 -10.33 -22.73 -12.96
C PRO A 178 -11.29 -22.43 -14.13
N ALA A 179 -10.92 -22.88 -15.32
CA ALA A 179 -11.76 -22.79 -16.50
C ALA A 179 -12.74 -23.98 -16.53
N LEU A 180 -14.03 -23.70 -16.75
CA LEU A 180 -15.02 -24.71 -17.04
C LEU A 180 -15.11 -24.89 -18.57
N GLN A 181 -14.82 -26.09 -19.05
CA GLN A 181 -15.13 -26.48 -20.42
C GLN A 181 -16.57 -26.96 -20.47
N VAL A 182 -17.40 -26.25 -21.21
CA VAL A 182 -18.76 -26.69 -21.52
C VAL A 182 -18.68 -27.40 -22.87
N ASN A 183 -18.98 -28.70 -22.90
CA ASN A 183 -19.15 -29.42 -24.16
C ASN A 183 -20.53 -29.12 -24.69
N ASP A 184 -20.63 -28.85 -25.98
CA ASP A 184 -21.87 -28.68 -26.72
C ASP A 184 -22.72 -29.96 -26.73
#